data_897f06f66bdc0df25d767b9f7809aa83
#
_entry.id   897f06f66bdc0df25d767b9f7809aa83
#
_cell.length_a   1.000
_cell.length_b   1.000
_cell.length_c   1.000
_cell.angle_alpha   90.00
_cell.angle_beta   90.00
_cell.angle_gamma   90.00
#
_symmetry.space_group_name_H-M   'P 1'
#
loop_
_entity.id
_entity.type
_entity.pdbx_description
1 polymer ?
#
loop_
_entity_poly.entity_id
_entity_poly.type
_entity_poly.pdbx_seq_one_letter_code
_entity_poly.pdbx_strand_id
1 'polypeptide(L)'
;MPWRRMRLRNAEVLARCDAGGELVSNDGRVEVRYKPNDGRAYFAGASNLKPPAGAPKIEPDSFCGPGEAVKKSSQSKKKVAGTTSAPEKPEGDEVLVYADGACSGNPGPAGVGAVALWADQTRELSEYIGEATNNIAELTGILRAVELAHELSRPLRLYTDSQYSIGVLTKGWKVKANKELVATVREALDAHPDTQLFHVRGHQGVRLNEHADELAVRAVQSRESTGWVGT
;
A
#
# COMPACT_ATOMS: atom_id res chain seq x y z
N MET A 1 23.74 28.93 -6.53
CA MET A 1 22.68 29.31 -5.57
C MET A 1 22.99 28.68 -4.22
N PRO A 2 22.91 29.42 -3.09
CA PRO A 2 23.21 28.91 -1.76
C PRO A 2 22.21 27.86 -1.25
N TRP A 3 22.55 27.32 -0.09
CA TRP A 3 21.73 26.29 0.59
C TRP A 3 21.33 26.82 1.97
N ARG A 4 20.06 26.57 2.34
CA ARG A 4 19.51 26.89 3.66
C ARG A 4 19.21 25.63 4.43
N ARG A 5 19.62 25.55 5.70
CA ARG A 5 19.25 24.42 6.57
C ARG A 5 17.78 24.49 6.91
N MET A 6 17.07 23.40 6.65
CA MET A 6 15.63 23.25 6.88
C MET A 6 15.34 21.89 7.54
N ARG A 7 14.15 21.73 8.09
CA ARG A 7 13.63 20.44 8.55
C ARG A 7 12.60 19.90 7.58
N LEU A 8 12.78 18.67 7.16
CA LEU A 8 11.83 17.91 6.38
C LEU A 8 11.39 16.68 7.21
N ARG A 9 10.17 16.72 7.77
CA ARG A 9 9.71 15.77 8.78
C ARG A 9 10.66 15.74 10.00
N ASN A 10 11.34 14.61 10.26
CA ASN A 10 12.29 14.45 11.38
C ASN A 10 13.75 14.55 10.95
N ALA A 11 14.05 14.91 9.71
CA ALA A 11 15.41 15.02 9.18
C ALA A 11 15.80 16.49 8.96
N GLU A 12 17.06 16.82 9.23
CA GLU A 12 17.67 18.05 8.81
C GLU A 12 18.13 17.92 7.35
N VAL A 13 17.82 18.91 6.53
CA VAL A 13 18.16 18.94 5.09
C VAL A 13 18.71 20.29 4.69
N LEU A 14 19.47 20.32 3.60
CA LEU A 14 19.91 21.53 2.91
C LEU A 14 18.94 21.79 1.77
N ALA A 15 18.23 22.89 1.79
CA ALA A 15 17.25 23.28 0.79
C ALA A 15 17.81 24.43 -0.08
N ARG A 16 17.61 24.36 -1.38
CA ARG A 16 18.06 25.38 -2.33
C ARG A 16 17.37 26.71 -2.03
N CYS A 17 18.14 27.78 -1.90
CA CYS A 17 17.63 29.11 -1.66
C CYS A 17 18.32 30.15 -2.56
N ASP A 18 17.78 31.36 -2.61
CA ASP A 18 18.41 32.53 -3.21
C ASP A 18 19.42 33.19 -2.27
N ALA A 19 20.01 34.31 -2.69
CA ALA A 19 20.97 35.05 -1.89
C ALA A 19 20.34 35.68 -0.63
N GLY A 20 19.04 35.92 -0.62
CA GLY A 20 18.27 36.40 0.52
C GLY A 20 17.84 35.29 1.49
N GLY A 21 18.06 34.02 1.13
CA GLY A 21 17.66 32.85 1.92
C GLY A 21 16.23 32.37 1.69
N GLU A 22 15.50 32.91 0.69
CA GLU A 22 14.19 32.42 0.31
C GLU A 22 14.33 31.14 -0.52
N LEU A 23 13.40 30.21 -0.30
CA LEU A 23 13.45 28.91 -0.96
C LEU A 23 13.16 29.03 -2.46
N VAL A 24 14.07 28.53 -3.29
CA VAL A 24 13.87 28.46 -4.74
C VAL A 24 13.06 27.20 -5.08
N SER A 25 11.83 27.41 -5.53
CA SER A 25 10.94 26.31 -5.91
C SER A 25 10.67 26.30 -7.41
N ASN A 26 10.63 25.10 -8.00
CA ASN A 26 10.15 24.85 -9.34
C ASN A 26 8.94 23.90 -9.23
N ASP A 27 7.80 24.29 -9.79
CA ASP A 27 6.51 23.57 -9.67
C ASP A 27 6.14 23.22 -8.21
N GLY A 28 6.38 24.18 -7.27
CA GLY A 28 6.10 23.98 -5.84
C GLY A 28 7.06 23.03 -5.13
N ARG A 29 8.13 22.59 -5.81
CA ARG A 29 9.16 21.70 -5.24
C ARG A 29 10.51 22.41 -5.14
N VAL A 30 11.19 22.20 -4.01
CA VAL A 30 12.51 22.72 -3.70
C VAL A 30 13.52 21.60 -3.75
N GLU A 31 14.68 21.82 -4.38
CA GLU A 31 15.78 20.86 -4.32
C GLU A 31 16.32 20.78 -2.90
N VAL A 32 16.48 19.56 -2.38
CA VAL A 32 17.02 19.30 -1.05
C VAL A 32 18.14 18.26 -1.08
N ARG A 33 19.07 18.38 -0.13
CA ARG A 33 20.16 17.43 0.11
C ARG A 33 20.13 16.98 1.56
N TYR A 34 20.32 15.70 1.81
CA TYR A 34 20.43 15.15 3.17
C TYR A 34 21.83 15.29 3.74
N LYS A 35 22.85 15.34 2.87
CA LYS A 35 24.25 15.53 3.24
C LYS A 35 24.94 16.41 2.22
N PRO A 36 25.93 17.22 2.64
CA PRO A 36 26.85 17.86 1.70
C PRO A 36 27.55 16.78 0.86
N ASN A 37 27.71 17.01 -0.42
CA ASN A 37 28.49 16.14 -1.33
C ASN A 37 28.00 14.68 -1.48
N ASP A 38 26.73 14.38 -1.22
CA ASP A 38 26.21 13.03 -1.46
C ASP A 38 25.95 12.71 -2.94
N GLY A 39 26.16 13.66 -3.84
CA GLY A 39 25.97 13.53 -5.27
C GLY A 39 24.50 13.36 -5.72
N ARG A 40 23.56 13.34 -4.78
CA ARG A 40 22.12 13.07 -5.05
C ARG A 40 21.27 14.29 -4.74
N ALA A 41 20.44 14.70 -5.70
CA ALA A 41 19.44 15.74 -5.55
C ALA A 41 18.05 15.13 -5.32
N TYR A 42 17.39 15.57 -4.27
CA TYR A 42 16.01 15.22 -3.96
C TYR A 42 15.12 16.43 -4.10
N PHE A 43 13.80 16.26 -4.23
CA PHE A 43 12.85 17.34 -4.37
C PHE A 43 11.73 17.19 -3.34
N ALA A 44 11.55 18.21 -2.49
CA ALA A 44 10.50 18.26 -1.46
C ALA A 44 9.50 19.37 -1.77
N GLY A 45 8.24 19.18 -1.41
CA GLY A 45 7.25 20.27 -1.47
C GLY A 45 7.68 21.42 -0.54
N ALA A 46 7.62 22.66 -1.01
CA ALA A 46 8.03 23.83 -0.24
C ALA A 46 7.28 23.94 1.10
N SER A 47 5.99 23.59 1.12
CA SER A 47 5.14 23.57 2.33
C SER A 47 5.57 22.56 3.40
N ASN A 48 6.35 21.53 3.02
CA ASN A 48 6.84 20.49 3.94
C ASN A 48 8.18 20.86 4.58
N LEU A 49 8.81 21.95 4.14
CA LEU A 49 10.09 22.44 4.66
C LEU A 49 9.84 23.46 5.77
N LYS A 50 10.29 23.16 6.98
CA LYS A 50 10.15 24.04 8.15
C LYS A 50 11.51 24.58 8.55
N PRO A 51 11.62 25.84 8.99
CA PRO A 51 12.89 26.36 9.54
C PRO A 51 13.30 25.54 10.78
N PRO A 52 14.58 25.29 10.99
CA PRO A 52 15.07 24.71 12.24
C PRO A 52 14.86 25.68 13.41
N ALA A 53 14.95 25.18 14.64
CA ALA A 53 14.98 26.04 15.81
C ALA A 53 16.28 26.86 15.82
N GLY A 54 16.17 28.17 15.80
CA GLY A 54 17.32 29.11 15.79
C GLY A 54 17.45 29.93 14.51
N ALA A 55 18.51 30.75 14.43
CA ALA A 55 18.76 31.59 13.27
C ALA A 55 18.97 30.75 12.00
N PRO A 56 18.44 31.16 10.84
CA PRO A 56 18.63 30.45 9.59
C PRO A 56 20.10 30.44 9.18
N LYS A 57 20.67 29.26 9.00
CA LYS A 57 22.05 29.10 8.53
C LYS A 57 22.04 28.86 7.02
N ILE A 58 22.69 29.82 6.31
CA ILE A 58 22.86 29.77 4.85
C ILE A 58 24.28 29.30 4.56
N GLU A 59 24.42 28.27 3.76
CA GLU A 59 25.68 27.69 3.33
C GLU A 59 25.94 28.06 1.86
N PRO A 60 27.21 28.28 1.44
CA PRO A 60 27.53 28.66 0.06
C PRO A 60 27.13 27.55 -0.94
N ASP A 61 27.07 27.94 -2.23
CA ASP A 61 26.75 26.97 -3.31
C ASP A 61 27.73 25.78 -3.36
N SER A 62 28.99 26.04 -3.09
CA SER A 62 30.07 25.05 -3.04
C SER A 62 29.90 24.02 -1.90
N PHE A 63 28.97 24.23 -0.97
CA PHE A 63 28.76 23.34 0.16
C PHE A 63 28.15 21.98 -0.27
N CYS A 64 27.36 22.00 -1.35
CA CYS A 64 26.90 20.77 -1.98
C CYS A 64 27.41 20.76 -3.42
N GLY A 65 28.21 19.78 -3.78
CA GLY A 65 28.68 19.59 -5.14
C GLY A 65 27.54 19.38 -6.15
N PRO A 66 27.85 19.37 -7.47
CA PRO A 66 26.84 19.10 -8.49
C PRO A 66 26.14 17.76 -8.19
N GLY A 67 24.82 17.79 -8.14
CA GLY A 67 24.02 16.61 -7.83
C GLY A 67 23.25 16.14 -9.04
N GLU A 68 23.31 14.87 -9.31
CA GLU A 68 22.36 14.26 -10.22
C GLU A 68 21.00 14.15 -9.51
N ALA A 69 19.96 14.65 -10.20
CA ALA A 69 18.60 14.43 -9.72
C ALA A 69 18.42 12.94 -9.50
N VAL A 70 18.12 12.54 -8.27
CA VAL A 70 17.65 11.19 -8.02
C VAL A 70 16.32 11.09 -8.77
N LYS A 71 16.39 10.69 -10.03
CA LYS A 71 15.26 10.01 -10.64
C LYS A 71 14.91 8.96 -9.61
N LYS A 72 13.68 8.96 -9.04
CA LYS A 72 13.23 7.83 -8.25
C LYS A 72 13.77 6.61 -8.97
N SER A 73 14.86 6.05 -8.46
CA SER A 73 15.25 4.75 -8.92
C SER A 73 14.08 3.90 -8.49
N SER A 74 13.16 3.62 -9.42
CA SER A 74 12.73 2.27 -9.48
C SER A 74 14.04 1.49 -9.40
N GLN A 75 14.47 1.05 -8.18
CA GLN A 75 15.26 -0.15 -8.16
C GLN A 75 14.56 -1.03 -9.16
N SER A 76 15.28 -1.38 -10.20
CA SER A 76 14.92 -2.45 -11.07
C SER A 76 14.93 -3.74 -10.22
N LYS A 77 13.91 -3.88 -9.37
CA LYS A 77 13.22 -5.14 -9.36
C LYS A 77 13.00 -5.38 -10.84
N LYS A 78 13.57 -6.46 -11.38
CA LYS A 78 13.26 -6.99 -12.69
C LYS A 78 11.91 -6.43 -13.09
N LYS A 79 11.88 -5.62 -14.15
CA LYS A 79 10.65 -5.26 -14.80
C LYS A 79 9.88 -6.57 -14.94
N VAL A 80 8.98 -6.82 -14.02
CA VAL A 80 7.83 -7.59 -14.37
C VAL A 80 7.15 -6.69 -15.36
N ALA A 81 7.18 -7.14 -16.58
CA ALA A 81 6.74 -6.45 -17.76
C ALA A 81 5.31 -5.97 -17.53
N GLY A 82 5.05 -4.77 -17.98
CA GLY A 82 3.73 -4.41 -18.41
C GLY A 82 2.88 -3.80 -17.31
N THR A 83 2.19 -2.79 -17.70
CA THR A 83 0.79 -2.52 -17.38
C THR A 83 -0.01 -3.80 -17.66
N THR A 84 0.15 -4.80 -16.83
CA THR A 84 -0.73 -5.96 -16.83
C THR A 84 -1.98 -5.48 -16.12
N SER A 85 -3.06 -5.28 -16.83
CA SER A 85 -4.39 -5.34 -16.24
C SER A 85 -4.36 -6.52 -15.27
N ALA A 86 -4.75 -6.28 -14.00
CA ALA A 86 -4.80 -7.36 -13.03
C ALA A 86 -5.64 -8.51 -13.64
N PRO A 87 -5.23 -9.79 -13.49
CA PRO A 87 -5.81 -10.89 -14.23
C PRO A 87 -7.30 -11.06 -13.89
N GLU A 88 -8.12 -11.31 -14.89
CA GLU A 88 -9.55 -11.60 -14.69
C GLU A 88 -9.86 -13.11 -14.73
N LYS A 89 -8.83 -13.93 -14.94
CA LYS A 89 -8.93 -15.39 -14.99
C LYS A 89 -7.72 -16.03 -14.29
N PRO A 90 -7.91 -17.19 -13.66
CA PRO A 90 -6.81 -17.95 -13.09
C PRO A 90 -5.87 -18.46 -14.20
N GLU A 91 -4.60 -18.66 -13.86
CA GLU A 91 -3.60 -19.29 -14.71
C GLU A 91 -3.29 -20.69 -14.16
N GLY A 92 -3.55 -21.72 -14.95
CA GLY A 92 -3.31 -23.09 -14.52
C GLY A 92 -4.27 -23.60 -13.45
N ASP A 93 -3.73 -24.21 -12.38
CA ASP A 93 -4.51 -24.84 -11.30
C ASP A 93 -4.69 -23.96 -10.06
N GLU A 94 -4.34 -22.69 -10.16
CA GLU A 94 -4.43 -21.73 -9.04
C GLU A 94 -5.87 -21.26 -8.79
N VAL A 95 -6.11 -20.81 -7.55
CA VAL A 95 -7.27 -19.97 -7.22
C VAL A 95 -6.85 -18.52 -7.32
N LEU A 96 -7.53 -17.76 -8.17
CA LEU A 96 -7.39 -16.31 -8.27
C LEU A 96 -8.43 -15.66 -7.36
N VAL A 97 -7.99 -14.88 -6.37
CA VAL A 97 -8.90 -14.19 -5.44
C VAL A 97 -8.65 -12.70 -5.46
N TYR A 98 -9.73 -11.93 -5.46
CA TYR A 98 -9.75 -10.51 -5.11
C TYR A 98 -10.48 -10.34 -3.80
N ALA A 99 -9.88 -9.67 -2.82
CA ALA A 99 -10.48 -9.45 -1.51
C ALA A 99 -10.33 -7.98 -1.08
N ASP A 100 -11.41 -7.46 -0.52
CA ASP A 100 -11.49 -6.10 -0.01
C ASP A 100 -12.25 -6.05 1.32
N GLY A 101 -12.09 -4.94 2.04
CA GLY A 101 -12.76 -4.67 3.30
C GLY A 101 -13.43 -3.32 3.30
N ALA A 102 -14.65 -3.24 3.82
CA ALA A 102 -15.37 -1.99 4.00
C ALA A 102 -15.69 -1.74 5.48
N CYS A 103 -15.70 -0.45 5.86
CA CYS A 103 -16.05 -0.05 7.22
C CYS A 103 -16.83 1.28 7.19
N SER A 104 -18.01 1.29 7.80
CA SER A 104 -18.82 2.50 7.95
C SER A 104 -18.45 3.23 9.25
N GLY A 105 -17.49 4.14 9.17
CA GLY A 105 -16.75 4.66 10.31
C GLY A 105 -15.42 3.91 10.50
N ASN A 106 -14.57 4.31 11.43
CA ASN A 106 -13.29 3.61 11.66
C ASN A 106 -12.78 3.82 13.10
N PRO A 107 -13.21 2.98 14.07
CA PRO A 107 -14.04 1.78 13.95
C PRO A 107 -15.52 2.04 13.65
N GLY A 108 -16.22 1.00 13.17
CA GLY A 108 -17.65 0.99 12.89
C GLY A 108 -18.10 -0.34 12.29
N PRO A 109 -19.37 -0.46 11.84
CA PRO A 109 -19.85 -1.63 11.13
C PRO A 109 -18.95 -1.96 9.96
N ALA A 110 -18.42 -3.19 9.91
CA ALA A 110 -17.43 -3.60 8.94
C ALA A 110 -17.82 -4.90 8.24
N GLY A 111 -17.38 -5.04 7.00
CA GLY A 111 -17.65 -6.18 6.16
C GLY A 111 -16.48 -6.55 5.27
N VAL A 112 -16.50 -7.78 4.81
CA VAL A 112 -15.53 -8.37 3.92
C VAL A 112 -16.21 -8.78 2.63
N GLY A 113 -15.59 -8.49 1.50
CA GLY A 113 -15.98 -8.97 0.20
C GLY A 113 -14.83 -9.69 -0.48
N ALA A 114 -15.13 -10.80 -1.14
CA ALA A 114 -14.14 -11.47 -1.97
C ALA A 114 -14.78 -12.20 -3.15
N VAL A 115 -14.04 -12.29 -4.25
CA VAL A 115 -14.39 -13.04 -5.45
C VAL A 115 -13.26 -14.01 -5.74
N ALA A 116 -13.57 -15.28 -5.81
CA ALA A 116 -12.63 -16.36 -6.08
C ALA A 116 -12.97 -17.07 -7.39
N LEU A 117 -11.97 -17.27 -8.25
CA LEU A 117 -12.08 -17.93 -9.54
C LEU A 117 -11.07 -19.08 -9.63
N TRP A 118 -11.48 -20.24 -10.08
CA TRP A 118 -10.61 -21.38 -10.43
C TRP A 118 -11.28 -22.28 -11.45
N ALA A 119 -10.52 -22.75 -12.41
CA ALA A 119 -11.09 -23.47 -13.56
C ALA A 119 -12.30 -22.68 -14.14
N ASP A 120 -13.47 -23.32 -14.21
CA ASP A 120 -14.71 -22.69 -14.69
C ASP A 120 -15.68 -22.34 -13.54
N GLN A 121 -15.16 -22.24 -12.30
CA GLN A 121 -15.95 -21.94 -11.11
C GLN A 121 -15.68 -20.53 -10.61
N THR A 122 -16.72 -19.91 -10.09
CA THR A 122 -16.64 -18.64 -9.35
C THR A 122 -17.37 -18.80 -8.04
N ARG A 123 -16.78 -18.27 -6.96
CA ARG A 123 -17.48 -18.09 -5.67
C ARG A 123 -17.31 -16.66 -5.20
N GLU A 124 -18.33 -16.19 -4.52
CA GLU A 124 -18.35 -14.88 -3.89
C GLU A 124 -18.53 -15.00 -2.38
N LEU A 125 -17.89 -14.11 -1.66
CA LEU A 125 -18.03 -13.95 -0.21
C LEU A 125 -18.53 -12.54 0.09
N SER A 126 -19.57 -12.44 0.92
CA SER A 126 -20.00 -11.19 1.53
C SER A 126 -20.22 -11.49 3.02
N GLU A 127 -19.32 -11.01 3.90
CA GLU A 127 -19.32 -11.37 5.32
C GLU A 127 -19.36 -10.11 6.19
N TYR A 128 -20.39 -9.97 7.02
CA TYR A 128 -20.44 -8.93 8.05
C TYR A 128 -19.65 -9.39 9.28
N ILE A 129 -18.67 -8.59 9.70
CA ILE A 129 -17.76 -8.94 10.80
C ILE A 129 -18.02 -8.14 12.09
N GLY A 130 -19.16 -7.41 12.17
CA GLY A 130 -19.49 -6.59 13.35
C GLY A 130 -18.77 -5.25 13.37
N GLU A 131 -18.55 -4.72 14.57
CA GLU A 131 -17.81 -3.47 14.75
C GLU A 131 -16.29 -3.72 14.63
N ALA A 132 -15.67 -3.13 13.64
CA ALA A 132 -14.23 -3.29 13.38
C ALA A 132 -13.62 -2.03 12.74
N THR A 133 -12.34 -2.11 12.40
CA THR A 133 -11.67 -1.11 11.57
C THR A 133 -11.52 -1.59 10.13
N ASN A 134 -11.31 -0.68 9.19
CA ASN A 134 -11.05 -1.06 7.80
C ASN A 134 -9.88 -2.06 7.68
N ASN A 135 -8.79 -1.82 8.41
CA ASN A 135 -7.64 -2.73 8.40
C ASN A 135 -7.98 -4.16 8.90
N ILE A 136 -8.92 -4.29 9.85
CA ILE A 136 -9.40 -5.61 10.30
C ILE A 136 -10.19 -6.28 9.18
N ALA A 137 -11.07 -5.56 8.50
CA ALA A 137 -11.85 -6.10 7.39
C ALA A 137 -10.94 -6.59 6.24
N GLU A 138 -9.97 -5.76 5.83
CA GLU A 138 -8.98 -6.13 4.80
C GLU A 138 -8.16 -7.38 5.18
N LEU A 139 -7.64 -7.44 6.42
CA LEU A 139 -6.89 -8.62 6.89
C LEU A 139 -7.77 -9.87 6.96
N THR A 140 -9.05 -9.72 7.36
CA THR A 140 -10.01 -10.83 7.40
C THR A 140 -10.30 -11.34 5.99
N GLY A 141 -10.42 -10.46 5.00
CA GLY A 141 -10.58 -10.85 3.59
C GLY A 141 -9.41 -11.71 3.08
N ILE A 142 -8.18 -11.32 3.43
CA ILE A 142 -6.99 -12.13 3.11
C ILE A 142 -7.07 -13.51 3.80
N LEU A 143 -7.45 -13.56 5.08
CA LEU A 143 -7.60 -14.82 5.80
C LEU A 143 -8.61 -15.74 5.13
N ARG A 144 -9.80 -15.23 4.77
CA ARG A 144 -10.84 -16.01 4.09
C ARG A 144 -10.38 -16.55 2.74
N ALA A 145 -9.58 -15.79 2.00
CA ALA A 145 -9.02 -16.25 0.74
C ALA A 145 -8.01 -17.40 0.92
N VAL A 146 -7.14 -17.31 1.94
CA VAL A 146 -6.18 -18.37 2.26
C VAL A 146 -6.89 -19.65 2.75
N GLU A 147 -7.91 -19.51 3.61
CA GLU A 147 -8.74 -20.62 4.10
C GLU A 147 -9.42 -21.34 2.94
N LEU A 148 -10.01 -20.63 1.98
CA LEU A 148 -10.63 -21.23 0.80
C LEU A 148 -9.62 -21.99 -0.07
N ALA A 149 -8.46 -21.39 -0.35
CA ALA A 149 -7.43 -22.03 -1.16
C ALA A 149 -6.87 -23.30 -0.49
N HIS A 150 -6.73 -23.26 0.84
CA HIS A 150 -6.35 -24.43 1.63
C HIS A 150 -7.40 -25.54 1.55
N GLU A 151 -8.70 -25.21 1.70
CA GLU A 151 -9.82 -26.14 1.52
C GLU A 151 -9.80 -26.80 0.14
N LEU A 152 -9.55 -26.00 -0.89
CA LEU A 152 -9.47 -26.48 -2.28
C LEU A 152 -8.16 -27.20 -2.61
N SER A 153 -7.16 -27.14 -1.73
CA SER A 153 -5.80 -27.67 -1.94
C SER A 153 -5.16 -27.17 -3.24
N ARG A 154 -5.26 -25.85 -3.52
CA ARG A 154 -4.77 -25.21 -4.74
C ARG A 154 -3.87 -24.03 -4.42
N PRO A 155 -2.85 -23.74 -5.25
CA PRO A 155 -2.06 -22.51 -5.14
C PRO A 155 -2.98 -21.27 -5.14
N LEU A 156 -2.62 -20.22 -4.40
CA LEU A 156 -3.40 -19.00 -4.28
C LEU A 156 -2.67 -17.79 -4.90
N ARG A 157 -3.36 -17.10 -5.79
CA ARG A 157 -2.99 -15.77 -6.26
C ARG A 157 -4.01 -14.75 -5.74
N LEU A 158 -3.63 -13.98 -4.72
CA LEU A 158 -4.52 -13.06 -4.01
C LEU A 158 -4.18 -11.60 -4.29
N TYR A 159 -5.17 -10.84 -4.69
CA TYR A 159 -5.11 -9.41 -4.97
C TYR A 159 -5.90 -8.62 -3.93
N THR A 160 -5.30 -7.53 -3.43
CA THR A 160 -5.93 -6.57 -2.53
C THR A 160 -5.34 -5.17 -2.76
N ASP A 161 -6.10 -4.12 -2.51
CA ASP A 161 -5.60 -2.75 -2.55
C ASP A 161 -5.09 -2.26 -1.18
N SER A 162 -5.18 -3.08 -0.15
CA SER A 162 -4.68 -2.81 1.18
C SER A 162 -3.15 -2.72 1.24
N GLN A 163 -2.62 -1.52 1.18
CA GLN A 163 -1.18 -1.30 1.40
C GLN A 163 -0.73 -1.69 2.80
N TYR A 164 -1.62 -1.53 3.81
CA TYR A 164 -1.34 -1.92 5.18
C TYR A 164 -1.15 -3.43 5.29
N SER A 165 -2.11 -4.20 4.79
CA SER A 165 -2.07 -5.66 4.84
C SER A 165 -0.83 -6.21 4.11
N ILE A 166 -0.57 -5.77 2.88
CA ILE A 166 0.66 -6.11 2.14
C ILE A 166 1.92 -5.72 2.94
N GLY A 167 1.92 -4.54 3.56
CA GLY A 167 3.06 -4.04 4.32
C GLY A 167 3.39 -4.90 5.54
N VAL A 168 2.39 -5.24 6.34
CA VAL A 168 2.58 -6.03 7.56
C VAL A 168 2.80 -7.51 7.28
N LEU A 169 2.24 -8.06 6.21
CA LEU A 169 2.37 -9.49 5.89
C LEU A 169 3.64 -9.82 5.09
N THR A 170 4.08 -8.93 4.17
CA THR A 170 5.15 -9.28 3.22
C THR A 170 6.39 -8.38 3.29
N LYS A 171 6.28 -7.16 3.85
CA LYS A 171 7.37 -6.16 3.85
C LYS A 171 8.01 -5.93 5.21
N GLY A 172 7.62 -6.71 6.22
CA GLY A 172 8.16 -6.60 7.58
C GLY A 172 7.80 -5.28 8.29
N TRP A 173 6.69 -4.63 7.92
CA TRP A 173 6.27 -3.43 8.63
C TRP A 173 5.95 -3.75 10.09
N LYS A 174 6.29 -2.82 10.98
CA LYS A 174 6.01 -2.96 12.41
C LYS A 174 4.51 -2.97 12.66
N VAL A 175 4.02 -4.07 13.20
CA VAL A 175 2.61 -4.23 13.59
C VAL A 175 2.37 -3.45 14.87
N LYS A 176 1.60 -2.36 14.79
CA LYS A 176 1.23 -1.52 15.94
C LYS A 176 -0.13 -1.88 16.51
N ALA A 177 -1.06 -2.29 15.66
CA ALA A 177 -2.43 -2.70 15.99
C ALA A 177 -2.75 -4.05 15.36
N ASN A 178 -3.83 -4.70 15.78
CA ASN A 178 -4.34 -5.96 15.22
C ASN A 178 -3.31 -7.11 15.26
N LYS A 179 -2.49 -7.15 16.31
CA LYS A 179 -1.36 -8.10 16.41
C LYS A 179 -1.80 -9.56 16.33
N GLU A 180 -2.88 -9.90 17.00
CA GLU A 180 -3.44 -11.26 17.02
C GLU A 180 -3.93 -11.66 15.63
N LEU A 181 -4.73 -10.82 14.97
CA LEU A 181 -5.23 -11.10 13.62
C LEU A 181 -4.07 -11.21 12.61
N VAL A 182 -3.07 -10.32 12.69
CA VAL A 182 -1.87 -10.41 11.83
C VAL A 182 -1.11 -11.71 12.07
N ALA A 183 -1.01 -12.17 13.33
CA ALA A 183 -0.37 -13.46 13.65
C ALA A 183 -1.17 -14.62 13.02
N THR A 184 -2.49 -14.65 13.20
CA THR A 184 -3.38 -15.66 12.59
C THR A 184 -3.25 -15.71 11.08
N VAL A 185 -3.26 -14.54 10.40
CA VAL A 185 -3.08 -14.49 8.94
C VAL A 185 -1.71 -15.01 8.52
N ARG A 186 -0.64 -14.70 9.27
CA ARG A 186 0.70 -15.22 8.98
C ARG A 186 0.78 -16.73 9.16
N GLU A 187 0.20 -17.27 10.21
CA GLU A 187 0.11 -18.71 10.44
C GLU A 187 -0.63 -19.42 9.30
N ALA A 188 -1.74 -18.84 8.82
CA ALA A 188 -2.46 -19.37 7.67
C ALA A 188 -1.62 -19.32 6.38
N LEU A 189 -0.88 -18.24 6.15
CA LEU A 189 0.04 -18.11 5.01
C LEU A 189 1.21 -19.10 5.10
N ASP A 190 1.77 -19.31 6.28
CA ASP A 190 2.84 -20.28 6.51
C ASP A 190 2.35 -21.73 6.30
N ALA A 191 1.08 -22.01 6.65
CA ALA A 191 0.44 -23.30 6.39
C ALA A 191 0.05 -23.50 4.90
N HIS A 192 0.04 -22.44 4.11
CA HIS A 192 -0.28 -22.46 2.67
C HIS A 192 0.81 -21.74 1.86
N PRO A 193 2.03 -22.33 1.73
CA PRO A 193 3.21 -21.66 1.18
C PRO A 193 3.10 -21.27 -0.30
N ASP A 194 2.19 -21.91 -1.04
CA ASP A 194 1.92 -21.59 -2.46
C ASP A 194 1.01 -20.37 -2.63
N THR A 195 0.98 -19.49 -1.64
CA THR A 195 0.25 -18.20 -1.69
C THR A 195 1.13 -17.07 -2.21
N GLN A 196 0.63 -16.34 -3.19
CA GLN A 196 1.22 -15.11 -3.70
C GLN A 196 0.25 -13.93 -3.47
N LEU A 197 0.74 -12.89 -2.77
CA LEU A 197 -0.01 -11.68 -2.47
C LEU A 197 0.42 -10.53 -3.39
N PHE A 198 -0.56 -9.92 -4.06
CA PHE A 198 -0.35 -8.81 -4.99
C PHE A 198 -1.14 -7.58 -4.56
N HIS A 199 -0.53 -6.42 -4.70
CA HIS A 199 -1.21 -5.14 -4.50
C HIS A 199 -1.79 -4.65 -5.83
N VAL A 200 -3.08 -4.38 -5.85
CA VAL A 200 -3.75 -3.63 -6.92
C VAL A 200 -3.95 -2.17 -6.48
N ARG A 201 -4.30 -1.31 -7.41
CA ARG A 201 -4.74 0.05 -7.08
C ARG A 201 -6.25 0.07 -6.99
N GLY A 202 -6.79 0.48 -5.85
CA GLY A 202 -8.22 0.65 -5.66
C GLY A 202 -8.82 1.67 -6.64
N HIS A 203 -10.07 1.48 -7.04
CA HIS A 203 -10.87 2.38 -7.88
C HIS A 203 -10.19 2.78 -9.21
N GLN A 204 -9.53 1.84 -9.88
CA GLN A 204 -8.86 2.07 -11.16
C GLN A 204 -9.34 1.14 -12.28
N GLY A 205 -10.61 0.70 -12.22
CA GLY A 205 -11.22 -0.11 -13.26
C GLY A 205 -10.80 -1.59 -13.24
N VAL A 206 -10.28 -2.10 -12.11
CA VAL A 206 -10.02 -3.53 -11.92
C VAL A 206 -11.35 -4.17 -11.51
N ARG A 207 -12.09 -4.70 -12.47
CA ARG A 207 -13.46 -5.19 -12.31
C ARG A 207 -13.67 -6.12 -11.12
N LEU A 208 -12.77 -7.09 -10.91
CA LEU A 208 -12.90 -8.05 -9.81
C LEU A 208 -12.60 -7.42 -8.44
N ASN A 209 -11.74 -6.39 -8.37
CA ASN A 209 -11.51 -5.65 -7.13
C ASN A 209 -12.70 -4.75 -6.78
N GLU A 210 -13.29 -4.09 -7.79
CA GLU A 210 -14.49 -3.27 -7.60
C GLU A 210 -15.67 -4.15 -7.16
N HIS A 211 -15.78 -5.36 -7.70
CA HIS A 211 -16.79 -6.32 -7.28
C HIS A 211 -16.58 -6.82 -5.84
N ALA A 212 -15.33 -7.05 -5.41
CA ALA A 212 -15.02 -7.37 -4.02
C ALA A 212 -15.40 -6.22 -3.08
N ASP A 213 -15.12 -4.95 -3.44
CA ASP A 213 -15.56 -3.76 -2.69
C ASP A 213 -17.10 -3.72 -2.57
N GLU A 214 -17.83 -3.92 -3.68
CA GLU A 214 -19.31 -3.98 -3.66
C GLU A 214 -19.85 -5.05 -2.69
N LEU A 215 -19.23 -6.23 -2.66
CA LEU A 215 -19.58 -7.31 -1.74
C LEU A 215 -19.31 -6.92 -0.28
N ALA A 216 -18.19 -6.27 0.01
CA ALA A 216 -17.85 -5.76 1.34
C ALA A 216 -18.83 -4.68 1.80
N VAL A 217 -19.14 -3.71 0.93
CA VAL A 217 -20.12 -2.66 1.21
C VAL A 217 -21.52 -3.24 1.44
N ARG A 218 -21.92 -4.25 0.65
CA ARG A 218 -23.19 -4.98 0.83
C ARG A 218 -23.28 -5.62 2.22
N ALA A 219 -22.21 -6.30 2.66
CA ALA A 219 -22.15 -6.89 4.00
C ALA A 219 -22.35 -5.86 5.11
N VAL A 220 -21.72 -4.70 4.98
CA VAL A 220 -21.89 -3.57 5.94
C VAL A 220 -23.34 -3.07 5.97
N GLN A 221 -23.96 -2.91 4.80
CA GLN A 221 -25.31 -2.34 4.66
C GLN A 221 -26.39 -3.31 5.17
N SER A 222 -26.29 -4.60 4.78
CA SER A 222 -27.27 -5.61 5.18
C SER A 222 -27.05 -6.14 6.60
N ARG A 223 -25.83 -6.07 7.11
CA ARG A 223 -25.36 -6.74 8.35
C ARG A 223 -25.57 -8.25 8.32
N GLU A 224 -25.47 -8.82 7.13
CA GLU A 224 -25.65 -10.25 6.90
C GLU A 224 -24.39 -10.86 6.27
N SER A 225 -24.24 -12.17 6.42
CA SER A 225 -23.14 -12.93 5.85
C SER A 225 -23.69 -14.06 4.97
N THR A 226 -23.18 -14.19 3.75
CA THR A 226 -23.56 -15.27 2.85
C THR A 226 -22.62 -16.47 2.91
N GLY A 227 -21.42 -16.30 3.47
CA GLY A 227 -20.32 -17.26 3.27
C GLY A 227 -19.89 -17.31 1.80
N TRP A 228 -19.12 -18.34 1.44
CA TRP A 228 -18.72 -18.59 0.06
C TRP A 228 -19.87 -19.25 -0.72
N VAL A 229 -20.44 -18.55 -1.70
CA VAL A 229 -21.51 -19.04 -2.56
C VAL A 229 -21.05 -19.11 -4.01
N GLY A 230 -21.44 -20.18 -4.72
CA GLY A 230 -21.19 -20.32 -6.16
C GLY A 230 -22.12 -19.42 -6.97
N THR A 231 -21.58 -18.82 -8.04
CA THR A 231 -22.31 -17.97 -8.98
C THR A 231 -22.24 -18.54 -10.40
#